data_7de1c493b4e9f2b740e3a8b0a3cdf568
#
_entry.id   7de1c493b4e9f2b740e3a8b0a3cdf568
#
_cell.length_a   1.000
_cell.length_b   1.000
_cell.length_c   1.000
_cell.angle_alpha   90.00
_cell.angle_beta   90.00
_cell.angle_gamma   90.00
#
_symmetry.space_group_name_H-M   'P 1'
#
loop_
_entity.id
_entity.type
_entity.pdbx_description
1 polymer ?
#
loop_
_entity_poly.entity_id
_entity_poly.type
_entity_poly.pdbx_seq_one_letter_code
_entity_poly.pdbx_strand_id
1 'polypeptide(L)'
;MCLGIPGQIVEFVDDERNIAKVDISGIKRNVNASLVKEDNASIGDWVLIHVGFAMSILDEKEAQNTLKFLRELDGGLEEEMQMLKQSDIN
;
A
#
# COMPACT_ATOMS: atom_id res chain seq x y z
N MET A 1 12.01 -12.25 -2.93
CA MET A 1 12.23 -10.97 -2.23
C MET A 1 10.98 -10.12 -2.35
N CYS A 2 10.56 -9.55 -1.25
CA CYS A 2 9.36 -8.71 -1.25
C CYS A 2 9.71 -7.28 -1.66
N LEU A 3 9.10 -6.82 -2.76
CA LEU A 3 9.16 -5.42 -3.17
C LEU A 3 7.89 -4.76 -2.64
N GLY A 4 7.90 -3.50 -2.32
CA GLY A 4 6.69 -2.83 -1.92
C GLY A 4 5.69 -2.76 -3.07
N ILE A 5 4.41 -2.63 -2.76
CA ILE A 5 3.36 -2.46 -3.76
C ILE A 5 2.63 -1.14 -3.53
N PRO A 6 2.38 -0.34 -4.57
CA PRO A 6 1.64 0.91 -4.42
C PRO A 6 0.16 0.66 -4.13
N GLY A 7 -0.38 1.42 -3.19
CA GLY A 7 -1.80 1.42 -2.91
C GLY A 7 -2.25 2.84 -2.64
N GLN A 8 -3.54 3.10 -2.85
CA GLN A 8 -4.11 4.42 -2.64
C GLN A 8 -4.94 4.43 -1.38
N ILE A 9 -4.71 5.39 -0.50
CA ILE A 9 -5.47 5.52 0.74
C ILE A 9 -6.91 5.91 0.40
N VAL A 10 -7.86 5.11 0.87
CA VAL A 10 -9.29 5.39 0.65
C VAL A 10 -10.01 5.80 1.94
N GLU A 11 -9.46 5.44 3.09
CA GLU A 11 -10.09 5.74 4.37
C GLU A 11 -9.06 5.61 5.51
N PHE A 12 -9.19 6.44 6.54
CA PHE A 12 -8.48 6.22 7.80
C PHE A 12 -9.45 5.52 8.75
N VAL A 13 -9.18 4.26 9.01
CA VAL A 13 -10.11 3.39 9.75
C VAL A 13 -10.03 3.63 11.25
N ASP A 14 -8.81 3.85 11.75
CA ASP A 14 -8.58 4.05 13.19
C ASP A 14 -7.39 5.00 13.36
N ASP A 15 -7.70 6.25 13.69
CA ASP A 15 -6.68 7.28 13.84
C ASP A 15 -5.76 7.03 15.03
N GLU A 16 -6.28 6.47 16.12
CA GLU A 16 -5.47 6.21 17.30
C GLU A 16 -4.41 5.14 17.03
N ARG A 17 -4.77 4.11 16.28
CA ARG A 17 -3.85 3.03 15.95
C ARG A 17 -3.17 3.22 14.62
N ASN A 18 -3.43 4.35 13.96
CA ASN A 18 -2.83 4.69 12.66
C ASN A 18 -3.10 3.62 11.58
N ILE A 19 -4.34 3.14 11.53
CA ILE A 19 -4.74 2.15 10.54
C ILE A 19 -5.49 2.84 9.42
N ALA A 20 -5.04 2.61 8.19
CA ALA A 20 -5.67 3.13 6.99
C ALA A 20 -6.09 1.98 6.10
N LYS A 21 -7.22 2.17 5.42
CA LYS A 21 -7.64 1.25 4.37
C LYS A 21 -7.07 1.74 3.05
N VAL A 22 -6.43 0.86 2.31
CA VAL A 22 -5.82 1.18 1.02
C VAL A 22 -6.39 0.28 -0.06
N ASP A 23 -6.49 0.82 -1.26
CA ASP A 23 -6.90 0.09 -2.45
C ASP A 23 -5.65 -0.28 -3.24
N ILE A 24 -5.43 -1.56 -3.42
CA ILE A 24 -4.28 -2.09 -4.13
C ILE A 24 -4.80 -2.89 -5.30
N SER A 25 -4.85 -2.25 -6.47
CA SER A 25 -5.32 -2.87 -7.71
C SER A 25 -6.68 -3.56 -7.54
N GLY A 26 -7.61 -2.90 -6.86
CA GLY A 26 -8.96 -3.40 -6.64
C GLY A 26 -9.16 -4.18 -5.34
N ILE A 27 -8.09 -4.50 -4.64
CA ILE A 27 -8.17 -5.19 -3.35
C ILE A 27 -7.97 -4.18 -2.24
N LYS A 28 -8.91 -4.12 -1.30
CA LYS A 28 -8.80 -3.19 -0.16
C LYS A 28 -8.28 -3.93 1.06
N ARG A 29 -7.29 -3.33 1.72
CA ARG A 29 -6.67 -3.90 2.91
C ARG A 29 -6.40 -2.81 3.93
N ASN A 30 -6.45 -3.19 5.19
CA ASN A 30 -6.05 -2.31 6.27
C ASN A 30 -4.55 -2.45 6.51
N VAL A 31 -3.87 -1.32 6.61
CA VAL A 31 -2.41 -1.30 6.80
C VAL A 31 -2.06 -0.32 7.91
N ASN A 32 -0.91 -0.52 8.51
CA ASN A 32 -0.37 0.43 9.48
C ASN A 32 0.19 1.63 8.73
N ALA A 33 -0.37 2.80 8.97
CA ALA A 33 -0.02 4.03 8.28
C ALA A 33 0.76 5.00 9.16
N SER A 34 1.33 4.54 10.28
CA SER A 34 2.00 5.43 11.23
C SER A 34 3.14 6.22 10.61
N LEU A 35 3.92 5.57 9.74
CA LEU A 35 5.07 6.23 9.10
C LEU A 35 4.63 7.33 8.13
N VAL A 36 3.58 7.09 7.38
CA VAL A 36 3.14 8.09 6.39
C VAL A 36 2.26 9.18 7.02
N LYS A 37 1.64 8.92 8.17
CA LYS A 37 0.91 9.96 8.88
C LYS A 37 1.85 11.06 9.39
N GLU A 38 3.05 10.72 9.75
CA GLU A 38 4.06 11.71 10.12
C GLU A 38 4.39 12.65 8.94
N ASP A 39 4.21 12.16 7.71
CA ASP A 39 4.43 12.93 6.50
C ASP A 39 3.14 13.55 5.95
N ASN A 40 2.09 13.61 6.78
CA ASN A 40 0.80 14.22 6.44
C ASN A 40 0.06 13.53 5.29
N ALA A 41 0.14 12.22 5.23
CA ALA A 41 -0.62 11.46 4.23
C ALA A 41 -2.13 11.67 4.41
N SER A 42 -2.85 11.77 3.30
CA SER A 42 -4.29 11.97 3.31
C SER A 42 -4.99 11.05 2.33
N ILE A 43 -6.31 11.02 2.43
CA ILE A 43 -7.13 10.20 1.52
C ILE A 43 -6.85 10.64 0.08
N GLY A 44 -6.61 9.65 -0.79
CA GLY A 44 -6.24 9.89 -2.18
C GLY A 44 -4.76 9.80 -2.44
N ASP A 45 -3.93 9.84 -1.40
CA ASP A 45 -2.48 9.72 -1.56
C ASP A 45 -2.09 8.29 -1.88
N TRP A 46 -1.06 8.15 -2.70
CA TRP A 46 -0.45 6.85 -2.98
C TRP A 46 0.65 6.57 -1.98
N VAL A 47 0.71 5.32 -1.52
CA VAL A 47 1.72 4.90 -0.56
C VAL A 47 2.32 3.57 -1.00
N LEU A 48 3.57 3.36 -0.63
CA LEU A 48 4.25 2.10 -0.87
C LEU A 48 4.00 1.18 0.32
N ILE A 49 3.42 0.02 0.06
CA ILE A 49 3.03 -0.93 1.11
C ILE A 49 3.94 -2.13 1.09
N HIS A 50 4.45 -2.50 2.26
CA HIS A 50 5.32 -3.64 2.43
C HIS A 50 4.92 -4.37 3.71
N VAL A 51 4.43 -5.58 3.58
CA VAL A 51 4.05 -6.49 4.67
C VAL A 51 3.13 -5.81 5.71
N GLY A 52 2.05 -5.18 5.21
CA GLY A 52 1.04 -4.57 6.08
C GLY A 52 1.37 -3.18 6.58
N PHE A 53 2.50 -2.59 6.16
CA PHE A 53 2.91 -1.24 6.55
C PHE A 53 2.98 -0.33 5.34
N ALA A 54 2.44 0.88 5.48
CA ALA A 54 2.67 1.93 4.51
C ALA A 54 4.03 2.57 4.83
N MET A 55 4.99 2.42 3.94
CA MET A 55 6.38 2.82 4.20
C MET A 55 6.68 4.25 3.79
N SER A 56 6.12 4.71 2.69
CA SER A 56 6.39 6.05 2.18
C SER A 56 5.25 6.50 1.28
N ILE A 57 5.15 7.83 1.11
CA ILE A 57 4.20 8.43 0.18
C ILE A 57 4.86 8.47 -1.20
N LEU A 58 4.09 8.08 -2.22
CA LEU A 58 4.53 8.12 -3.61
C LEU A 58 3.70 9.15 -4.35
N ASP A 59 4.28 9.77 -5.39
CA ASP A 59 3.43 10.51 -6.31
C ASP A 59 2.74 9.53 -7.25
N GLU A 60 1.69 10.00 -7.93
CA GLU A 60 0.90 9.13 -8.79
C GLU A 60 1.74 8.50 -9.91
N LYS A 61 2.65 9.27 -10.47
CA LYS A 61 3.52 8.77 -11.55
C LYS A 61 4.42 7.65 -11.06
N GLU A 62 5.03 7.81 -9.90
CA GLU A 62 5.85 6.76 -9.30
C GLU A 62 5.03 5.51 -9.03
N ALA A 63 3.82 5.69 -8.49
CA ALA A 63 2.94 4.57 -8.18
C ALA A 63 2.57 3.80 -9.44
N GLN A 64 2.20 4.49 -10.51
CA GLN A 64 1.83 3.84 -11.76
C GLN A 64 3.01 3.13 -12.40
N ASN A 65 4.19 3.73 -12.37
CA ASN A 65 5.39 3.10 -12.91
C ASN A 65 5.77 1.85 -12.14
N THR A 66 5.62 1.88 -10.82
CA THR A 66 5.92 0.72 -9.99
C THR A 66 4.94 -0.42 -10.25
N LEU A 67 3.64 -0.11 -10.37
CA LEU A 67 2.64 -1.12 -10.71
C LEU A 67 2.90 -1.73 -12.08
N LYS A 68 3.27 -0.91 -13.06
CA LYS A 68 3.61 -1.41 -14.39
C LYS A 68 4.81 -2.36 -14.33
N PHE A 69 5.84 -1.98 -13.59
CA PHE A 69 7.02 -2.81 -13.40
C PHE A 69 6.66 -4.16 -12.78
N LEU A 70 5.84 -4.15 -11.74
CA LEU A 70 5.43 -5.39 -11.07
C LEU A 70 4.63 -6.31 -11.99
N ARG A 71 3.78 -5.74 -12.84
CA ARG A 71 3.00 -6.53 -13.80
C ARG A 71 3.89 -7.18 -14.86
N GLU A 72 4.99 -6.52 -15.20
CA GLU A 72 5.94 -7.03 -16.19
C GLU A 72 6.87 -8.11 -15.62
N LEU A 73 7.01 -8.17 -14.30
CA LEU A 73 7.74 -9.26 -13.67
C LEU A 73 6.87 -10.51 -13.66
N ASP A 74 7.47 -11.64 -13.96
CA ASP A 74 6.77 -12.92 -14.00
C ASP A 74 6.21 -13.26 -12.61
N GLY A 75 4.90 -13.07 -12.44
CA GLY A 75 4.23 -13.34 -11.18
C GLY A 75 4.46 -12.30 -10.08
N GLY A 76 5.18 -11.22 -10.36
CA GLY A 76 5.57 -10.25 -9.34
C GLY A 76 4.40 -9.62 -8.59
N LEU A 77 3.40 -9.14 -9.31
CA LEU A 77 2.24 -8.51 -8.69
C LEU A 77 1.40 -9.54 -7.91
N GLU A 78 1.21 -10.71 -8.45
CA GLU A 78 0.46 -11.76 -7.78
C GLU A 78 1.12 -12.18 -6.47
N GLU A 79 2.44 -12.29 -6.47
CA GLU A 79 3.21 -12.64 -5.28
C GLU A 79 3.05 -11.60 -4.18
N GLU A 80 3.14 -10.31 -4.54
CA GLU A 80 2.95 -9.23 -3.59
C GLU A 80 1.54 -9.22 -3.01
N MET A 81 0.53 -9.45 -3.83
CA MET A 81 -0.84 -9.49 -3.37
C MET A 81 -1.10 -10.69 -2.47
N GLN A 82 -0.45 -11.82 -2.71
CA GLN A 82 -0.53 -12.98 -1.87
C GLN A 82 0.03 -12.68 -0.48
N MET A 83 1.18 -12.06 -0.41
CA MET A 83 1.78 -11.65 0.85
C MET A 83 0.92 -10.65 1.60
N LEU A 84 0.29 -9.74 0.87
CA LEU A 84 -0.60 -8.74 1.44
C LEU A 84 -1.80 -9.41 2.13
N LYS A 85 -2.36 -10.44 1.52
CA LYS A 85 -3.46 -11.19 2.12
C LYS A 85 -3.04 -11.87 3.43
N GLN A 86 -1.80 -12.31 3.50
CA GLN A 86 -1.27 -12.98 4.69
C GLN A 86 -0.95 -12.00 5.81
N SER A 87 -0.72 -10.74 5.48
CA SER A 87 -0.29 -9.72 6.44
C SER A 87 -1.36 -8.67 6.75
N ASP A 88 -2.63 -8.96 6.47
CA ASP A 88 -3.73 -8.06 6.79
C ASP A 88 -3.83 -7.92 8.30
N ILE A 89 -3.74 -6.69 8.79
CA ILE A 89 -3.71 -6.40 10.22
C ILE A 89 -5.09 -6.18 10.83
N ASN A 90 -6.13 -6.23 10.03
CA ASN A 90 -7.48 -6.02 10.53
C ASN A 90 -8.06 -7.28 11.13
#